data_bd881650ca2dcf7ecd54e65a793237c4
#
_entry.id   bd881650ca2dcf7ecd54e65a793237c4
#
_cell.length_a   1.000
_cell.length_b   1.000
_cell.length_c   1.000
_cell.angle_alpha   90.00
_cell.angle_beta   90.00
_cell.angle_gamma   90.00
#
_symmetry.space_group_name_H-M   'P 1'
#
loop_
_entity.id
_entity.type
_entity.pdbx_description
1 polymer ?
#
loop_
_entity_poly.entity_id
_entity_poly.type
_entity_poly.pdbx_seq_one_letter_code
_entity_poly.pdbx_strand_id
1 'polypeptide(L)'
;MEEFGPIALTSKRPANIAARCTVFAESDLVHKIQVGYAREDIIAGLCRAVASNYLNNVGKGKKITAPVVFQGGVSKNVGVVRAFEDMLGMEVLVDPDGHLMGAFGVALLAAEASAGARRGAAPAGESDGGEGDGEPFRDGAFDFDAVGDFAFKTREIECSKCANHCEIICVYRDDALIDSWGNRCDQGAVKAGR
;
A
#
# COMPACT_ATOMS: atom_id res chain seq x y z
N MET A 1 -12.70 12.39 -9.71
CA MET A 1 -12.15 11.09 -10.15
C MET A 1 -13.24 10.09 -10.52
N GLU A 2 -14.40 10.17 -9.94
CA GLU A 2 -15.53 9.25 -10.19
C GLU A 2 -16.03 9.26 -11.64
N GLU A 3 -15.88 10.36 -12.36
CA GLU A 3 -16.30 10.48 -13.75
C GLU A 3 -15.36 9.82 -14.78
N PHE A 4 -14.10 9.59 -14.41
CA PHE A 4 -13.09 9.08 -15.37
C PHE A 4 -13.43 7.69 -15.91
N GLY A 5 -13.85 6.80 -15.03
CA GLY A 5 -14.22 5.43 -15.42
C GLY A 5 -15.36 5.39 -16.42
N PRO A 6 -16.52 5.99 -16.13
CA PRO A 6 -17.65 6.06 -17.06
C PRO A 6 -17.30 6.70 -18.42
N ILE A 7 -16.51 7.77 -18.43
CA ILE A 7 -16.06 8.41 -19.68
C ILE A 7 -15.18 7.43 -20.49
N ALA A 8 -14.27 6.71 -19.85
CA ALA A 8 -13.42 5.73 -20.52
C ALA A 8 -14.25 4.65 -21.27
N LEU A 9 -15.39 4.24 -20.68
CA LEU A 9 -16.25 3.21 -21.28
C LEU A 9 -16.94 3.69 -22.56
N THR A 10 -17.03 5.00 -22.81
CA THR A 10 -17.62 5.53 -24.06
C THR A 10 -16.64 5.57 -25.22
N SER A 11 -15.36 5.30 -24.97
CA SER A 11 -14.31 5.30 -25.98
C SER A 11 -14.54 4.21 -27.03
N LYS A 12 -14.34 4.57 -28.29
CA LYS A 12 -14.36 3.63 -29.42
C LYS A 12 -12.95 3.25 -29.90
N ARG A 13 -11.96 4.10 -29.60
CA ARG A 13 -10.58 3.94 -30.05
C ARG A 13 -9.58 4.47 -29.00
N PRO A 14 -9.35 3.72 -27.93
CA PRO A 14 -8.44 4.13 -26.87
C PRO A 14 -7.08 4.58 -27.41
N ALA A 15 -6.59 5.73 -26.95
CA ALA A 15 -5.30 6.25 -27.35
C ALA A 15 -4.17 5.36 -26.84
N ASN A 16 -3.11 5.22 -27.63
CA ASN A 16 -1.91 4.54 -27.16
C ASN A 16 -1.08 5.52 -26.33
N ILE A 17 -0.93 5.21 -25.03
CA ILE A 17 -0.20 6.02 -24.04
C ILE A 17 0.84 5.13 -23.39
N ALA A 18 2.05 5.69 -23.14
CA ALA A 18 3.15 4.95 -22.53
C ALA A 18 2.79 4.43 -21.13
N ALA A 19 3.05 3.14 -20.91
CA ALA A 19 2.68 2.41 -19.69
C ALA A 19 3.85 2.22 -18.70
N ARG A 20 4.96 2.96 -18.84
CA ARG A 20 6.17 2.72 -18.05
C ARG A 20 6.50 3.85 -17.07
N CYS A 21 6.41 5.08 -17.50
CA CYS A 21 6.85 6.23 -16.74
C CYS A 21 5.84 7.37 -16.91
N THR A 22 5.49 8.02 -15.80
CA THR A 22 4.53 9.14 -15.78
C THR A 22 4.95 10.29 -16.69
N VAL A 23 6.24 10.59 -16.79
CA VAL A 23 6.77 11.66 -17.66
C VAL A 23 6.48 11.37 -19.13
N PHE A 24 6.70 10.14 -19.59
CA PHE A 24 6.36 9.76 -20.96
C PHE A 24 4.85 9.68 -21.19
N ALA A 25 4.08 9.22 -20.20
CA ALA A 25 2.63 9.22 -20.28
C ALA A 25 2.06 10.64 -20.40
N GLU A 26 2.62 11.61 -19.68
CA GLU A 26 2.25 13.03 -19.77
C GLU A 26 2.58 13.60 -21.16
N SER A 27 3.77 13.34 -21.68
CA SER A 27 4.17 13.77 -23.02
C SER A 27 3.25 13.18 -24.09
N ASP A 28 2.91 11.90 -24.00
CA ASP A 28 1.97 11.25 -24.89
C ASP A 28 0.57 11.87 -24.79
N LEU A 29 0.11 12.16 -23.55
CA LEU A 29 -1.17 12.82 -23.31
C LEU A 29 -1.26 14.16 -24.02
N VAL A 30 -0.27 15.02 -23.83
CA VAL A 30 -0.20 16.33 -24.47
C VAL A 30 -0.21 16.19 -25.99
N HIS A 31 0.60 15.28 -26.54
CA HIS A 31 0.63 15.01 -27.97
C HIS A 31 -0.73 14.54 -28.49
N LYS A 32 -1.41 13.61 -27.80
CA LYS A 32 -2.73 13.12 -28.22
C LYS A 32 -3.80 14.21 -28.21
N ILE A 33 -3.74 15.13 -27.23
CA ILE A 33 -4.62 16.31 -27.21
C ILE A 33 -4.36 17.19 -28.43
N GLN A 34 -3.09 17.47 -28.74
CA GLN A 34 -2.71 18.33 -29.87
C GLN A 34 -3.11 17.78 -31.24
N VAL A 35 -3.06 16.46 -31.42
CA VAL A 35 -3.49 15.80 -32.66
C VAL A 35 -4.99 15.51 -32.73
N GLY A 36 -5.76 15.98 -31.74
CA GLY A 36 -7.23 15.97 -31.79
C GLY A 36 -7.89 14.64 -31.39
N TYR A 37 -7.25 13.84 -30.54
CA TYR A 37 -7.93 12.67 -29.96
C TYR A 37 -9.09 13.11 -29.07
N ALA A 38 -10.20 12.38 -29.13
CA ALA A 38 -11.35 12.63 -28.26
C ALA A 38 -10.98 12.38 -26.79
N ARG A 39 -11.61 13.12 -25.89
CA ARG A 39 -11.34 13.06 -24.45
C ARG A 39 -11.52 11.64 -23.90
N GLU A 40 -12.59 10.95 -24.30
CA GLU A 40 -12.89 9.58 -23.92
C GLU A 40 -11.80 8.59 -24.38
N ASP A 41 -11.25 8.79 -25.58
CA ASP A 41 -10.19 7.94 -26.11
C ASP A 41 -8.88 8.11 -25.35
N ILE A 42 -8.58 9.33 -24.90
CA ILE A 42 -7.41 9.63 -24.08
C ILE A 42 -7.58 8.99 -22.69
N ILE A 43 -8.73 9.16 -22.06
CA ILE A 43 -9.01 8.61 -20.73
C ILE A 43 -8.98 7.07 -20.74
N ALA A 44 -9.57 6.45 -21.76
CA ALA A 44 -9.49 5.00 -21.95
C ALA A 44 -8.04 4.53 -22.17
N GLY A 45 -7.26 5.31 -22.92
CA GLY A 45 -5.81 5.07 -23.09
C GLY A 45 -5.05 5.08 -21.80
N LEU A 46 -5.33 6.04 -20.91
CA LEU A 46 -4.74 6.10 -19.57
C LEU A 46 -5.12 4.88 -18.72
N CYS A 47 -6.39 4.48 -18.73
CA CYS A 47 -6.84 3.27 -18.01
C CYS A 47 -6.10 2.02 -18.53
N ARG A 48 -5.92 1.89 -19.84
CA ARG A 48 -5.15 0.79 -20.44
C ARG A 48 -3.66 0.86 -20.08
N ALA A 49 -3.07 2.05 -20.02
CA ALA A 49 -1.68 2.22 -19.62
C ALA A 49 -1.45 1.76 -18.17
N VAL A 50 -2.36 2.07 -17.25
CA VAL A 50 -2.30 1.62 -15.85
C VAL A 50 -2.38 0.09 -15.78
N ALA A 51 -3.37 -0.53 -16.42
CA ALA A 51 -3.52 -1.99 -16.44
C ALA A 51 -2.31 -2.69 -17.08
N SER A 52 -1.81 -2.17 -18.20
CA SER A 52 -0.63 -2.69 -18.88
C SER A 52 0.64 -2.59 -18.02
N ASN A 53 0.83 -1.46 -17.34
CA ASN A 53 1.96 -1.28 -16.42
C ASN A 53 1.94 -2.34 -15.30
N TYR A 54 0.78 -2.54 -14.68
CA TYR A 54 0.61 -3.54 -13.63
C TYR A 54 0.91 -4.95 -14.14
N LEU A 55 0.32 -5.36 -15.26
CA LEU A 55 0.51 -6.69 -15.83
C LEU A 55 1.98 -6.93 -16.24
N ASN A 56 2.65 -5.92 -16.77
CA ASN A 56 4.05 -6.02 -17.18
C ASN A 56 5.04 -6.08 -16.01
N ASN A 57 4.71 -5.48 -14.87
CA ASN A 57 5.61 -5.46 -13.71
C ASN A 57 5.28 -6.56 -12.70
N VAL A 58 4.01 -6.76 -12.39
CA VAL A 58 3.57 -7.69 -11.34
C VAL A 58 3.08 -9.01 -11.93
N GLY A 59 2.41 -8.97 -13.08
CA GLY A 59 1.86 -10.14 -13.77
C GLY A 59 2.87 -10.89 -14.65
N LYS A 60 4.01 -10.27 -14.98
CA LYS A 60 4.98 -10.84 -15.92
C LYS A 60 5.47 -12.23 -15.49
N GLY A 61 5.34 -13.19 -16.40
CA GLY A 61 5.77 -14.58 -16.17
C GLY A 61 4.81 -15.39 -15.30
N LYS A 62 3.70 -14.82 -14.85
CA LYS A 62 2.69 -15.53 -14.05
C LYS A 62 1.54 -15.99 -14.94
N LYS A 63 1.05 -17.20 -14.70
CA LYS A 63 -0.17 -17.69 -15.31
C LYS A 63 -1.36 -17.14 -14.52
N ILE A 64 -2.07 -16.19 -15.12
CA ILE A 64 -3.28 -15.62 -14.52
C ILE A 64 -4.49 -16.46 -15.01
N THR A 65 -5.26 -16.97 -14.06
CA THR A 65 -6.44 -17.82 -14.33
C THR A 65 -7.64 -17.30 -13.55
N ALA A 66 -8.83 -17.50 -14.07
CA ALA A 66 -10.08 -17.18 -13.38
C ALA A 66 -10.23 -18.05 -12.10
N PRO A 67 -10.86 -17.53 -11.05
CA PRO A 67 -11.41 -16.18 -10.93
C PRO A 67 -10.32 -15.12 -10.66
N VAL A 68 -10.44 -13.97 -11.32
CA VAL A 68 -9.57 -12.81 -11.07
C VAL A 68 -10.34 -11.82 -10.22
N VAL A 69 -9.77 -11.45 -9.09
CA VAL A 69 -10.35 -10.46 -8.15
C VAL A 69 -9.47 -9.21 -8.12
N PHE A 70 -10.07 -8.05 -8.35
CA PHE A 70 -9.37 -6.76 -8.29
C PHE A 70 -9.78 -5.99 -7.05
N GLN A 71 -8.82 -5.77 -6.16
CA GLN A 71 -9.00 -5.10 -4.87
C GLN A 71 -8.20 -3.79 -4.81
N GLY A 72 -8.55 -2.96 -3.82
CA GLY A 72 -7.92 -1.66 -3.59
C GLY A 72 -8.71 -0.50 -4.19
N GLY A 73 -8.32 0.74 -3.89
CA GLY A 73 -9.06 1.95 -4.29
C GLY A 73 -9.23 2.12 -5.81
N VAL A 74 -8.27 1.62 -6.59
CA VAL A 74 -8.31 1.71 -8.06
C VAL A 74 -9.38 0.79 -8.67
N SER A 75 -9.81 -0.26 -7.99
CA SER A 75 -10.90 -1.14 -8.43
C SER A 75 -12.25 -0.44 -8.58
N LYS A 76 -12.41 0.72 -7.93
CA LYS A 76 -13.60 1.59 -8.11
C LYS A 76 -13.64 2.29 -9.46
N ASN A 77 -12.53 2.30 -10.20
CA ASN A 77 -12.49 2.88 -11.55
C ASN A 77 -12.89 1.84 -12.60
N VAL A 78 -14.14 1.87 -13.02
CA VAL A 78 -14.70 0.92 -14.02
C VAL A 78 -13.95 0.92 -15.35
N GLY A 79 -13.30 2.01 -15.73
CA GLY A 79 -12.47 2.07 -16.94
C GLY A 79 -11.18 1.25 -16.80
N VAL A 80 -10.58 1.21 -15.62
CA VAL A 80 -9.41 0.38 -15.34
C VAL A 80 -9.81 -1.10 -15.25
N VAL A 81 -10.93 -1.40 -14.60
CA VAL A 81 -11.50 -2.77 -14.56
C VAL A 81 -11.69 -3.29 -15.98
N ARG A 82 -12.37 -2.52 -16.84
CA ARG A 82 -12.57 -2.88 -18.25
C ARG A 82 -11.25 -3.09 -19.00
N ALA A 83 -10.26 -2.25 -18.75
CA ALA A 83 -8.94 -2.41 -19.36
C ALA A 83 -8.25 -3.73 -18.94
N PHE A 84 -8.39 -4.17 -17.69
CA PHE A 84 -7.91 -5.48 -17.25
C PHE A 84 -8.68 -6.62 -17.93
N GLU A 85 -9.99 -6.54 -18.01
CA GLU A 85 -10.83 -7.55 -18.70
C GLU A 85 -10.45 -7.71 -20.16
N ASP A 86 -10.28 -6.59 -20.87
CA ASP A 86 -9.88 -6.59 -22.28
C ASP A 86 -8.48 -7.20 -22.49
N MET A 87 -7.54 -6.96 -21.57
CA MET A 87 -6.18 -7.48 -21.68
C MET A 87 -6.06 -8.94 -21.26
N LEU A 88 -6.84 -9.37 -20.29
CA LEU A 88 -6.81 -10.73 -19.76
C LEU A 88 -7.74 -11.67 -20.54
N GLY A 89 -8.72 -11.13 -21.27
CA GLY A 89 -9.74 -11.90 -21.95
C GLY A 89 -10.68 -12.66 -21.01
N MET A 90 -10.85 -12.16 -19.78
CA MET A 90 -11.69 -12.78 -18.76
C MET A 90 -12.31 -11.73 -17.85
N GLU A 91 -13.39 -12.11 -17.18
CA GLU A 91 -14.09 -11.26 -16.21
C GLU A 91 -13.20 -10.97 -14.99
N VAL A 92 -13.28 -9.74 -14.52
CA VAL A 92 -12.61 -9.27 -13.30
C VAL A 92 -13.64 -8.94 -12.24
N LEU A 93 -13.63 -9.71 -11.16
CA LEU A 93 -14.54 -9.54 -10.04
C LEU A 93 -14.09 -8.34 -9.19
N VAL A 94 -15.02 -7.43 -8.90
CA VAL A 94 -14.80 -6.27 -8.03
C VAL A 94 -15.82 -6.31 -6.91
N ASP A 95 -15.33 -6.28 -5.69
CA ASP A 95 -16.17 -6.16 -4.49
C ASP A 95 -16.41 -4.67 -4.16
N PRO A 96 -17.63 -4.25 -3.77
CA PRO A 96 -17.91 -2.88 -3.35
C PRO A 96 -16.98 -2.38 -2.23
N ASP A 97 -16.61 -3.27 -1.31
CA ASP A 97 -15.72 -3.00 -0.18
C ASP A 97 -14.26 -3.41 -0.44
N GLY A 98 -13.94 -3.79 -1.67
CA GLY A 98 -12.60 -4.23 -2.09
C GLY A 98 -11.49 -3.26 -1.74
N HIS A 99 -11.78 -1.97 -1.56
CA HIS A 99 -10.84 -0.95 -1.13
C HIS A 99 -10.42 -1.08 0.36
N LEU A 100 -11.21 -1.79 1.18
CA LEU A 100 -10.95 -2.06 2.59
C LEU A 100 -10.24 -3.40 2.83
N MET A 101 -10.10 -4.25 1.81
CA MET A 101 -9.57 -5.61 1.95
C MET A 101 -8.14 -5.65 2.51
N GLY A 102 -7.32 -4.63 2.24
CA GLY A 102 -5.99 -4.51 2.83
C GLY A 102 -6.04 -4.35 4.35
N ALA A 103 -6.90 -3.47 4.85
CA ALA A 103 -7.09 -3.25 6.29
C ALA A 103 -7.70 -4.49 6.96
N PHE A 104 -8.68 -5.12 6.31
CA PHE A 104 -9.29 -6.36 6.80
C PHE A 104 -8.26 -7.49 6.88
N GLY A 105 -7.42 -7.66 5.85
CA GLY A 105 -6.35 -8.66 5.85
C GLY A 105 -5.33 -8.45 6.96
N VAL A 106 -4.91 -7.19 7.20
CA VAL A 106 -4.00 -6.87 8.32
C VAL A 106 -4.65 -7.17 9.66
N ALA A 107 -5.93 -6.86 9.84
CA ALA A 107 -6.66 -7.18 11.07
C ALA A 107 -6.72 -8.70 11.33
N LEU A 108 -6.94 -9.52 10.28
CA LEU A 108 -6.92 -10.98 10.40
C LEU A 108 -5.52 -11.49 10.79
N LEU A 109 -4.46 -10.99 10.14
CA LEU A 109 -3.09 -11.36 10.47
C LEU A 109 -2.72 -10.97 11.90
N ALA A 110 -3.14 -9.81 12.37
CA ALA A 110 -2.94 -9.38 13.74
C ALA A 110 -3.67 -10.29 14.74
N ALA A 111 -4.91 -10.68 14.44
CA ALA A 111 -5.67 -11.61 15.26
C ALA A 111 -5.01 -13.00 15.32
N GLU A 112 -4.52 -13.52 14.18
CA GLU A 112 -3.79 -14.79 14.13
C GLU A 112 -2.48 -14.73 14.91
N ALA A 113 -1.70 -13.65 14.78
CA ALA A 113 -0.46 -13.45 15.52
C ALA A 113 -0.71 -13.40 17.04
N SER A 114 -1.75 -12.69 17.47
CA SER A 114 -2.16 -12.62 18.89
C SER A 114 -2.60 -13.99 19.42
N ALA A 115 -3.36 -14.76 18.64
CA ALA A 115 -3.79 -16.10 19.02
C ALA A 115 -2.61 -17.09 19.07
N GLY A 116 -1.62 -16.93 18.18
CA GLY A 116 -0.38 -17.72 18.17
C GLY A 116 0.50 -17.42 19.40
N ALA A 117 0.63 -16.16 19.76
CA ALA A 117 1.36 -15.73 20.96
C ALA A 117 0.72 -16.31 22.26
N ARG A 118 -0.59 -16.40 22.32
CA ARG A 118 -1.32 -17.02 23.45
C ARG A 118 -1.09 -18.52 23.58
N ARG A 119 -0.90 -19.23 22.45
CA ARG A 119 -0.64 -20.69 22.47
C ARG A 119 0.81 -21.04 22.84
N GLY A 120 1.74 -20.09 22.62
CA GLY A 120 3.16 -20.24 22.97
C GLY A 120 3.52 -19.76 24.39
N ALA A 121 2.65 -19.03 25.05
CA ALA A 121 2.82 -18.65 26.44
C ALA A 121 2.52 -19.85 27.33
N ALA A 122 3.55 -20.52 27.83
CA ALA A 122 3.43 -21.46 28.95
C ALA A 122 2.79 -20.72 30.14
N PRO A 123 2.01 -21.43 30.99
CA PRO A 123 1.41 -20.81 32.17
C PRO A 123 2.54 -20.14 32.98
N ALA A 124 2.38 -18.84 33.21
CA ALA A 124 3.34 -18.06 33.98
C ALA A 124 3.48 -18.68 35.37
N GLY A 125 4.59 -19.41 35.55
CA GLY A 125 5.12 -19.66 36.86
C GLY A 125 5.55 -18.33 37.48
N GLU A 126 5.13 -18.13 38.72
CA GLU A 126 5.54 -17.00 39.56
C GLU A 126 7.05 -16.76 39.44
N SER A 127 7.46 -15.64 38.88
CA SER A 127 8.82 -15.11 38.98
C SER A 127 8.77 -13.67 39.42
N ASP A 128 9.25 -13.53 40.59
CA ASP A 128 9.77 -12.40 41.34
C ASP A 128 10.15 -11.13 40.53
N GLY A 129 9.81 -10.00 41.15
CA GLY A 129 9.97 -8.61 40.83
C GLY A 129 11.10 -8.21 39.89
N GLY A 130 10.70 -7.55 38.84
CA GLY A 130 11.56 -6.71 38.02
C GLY A 130 10.68 -5.67 37.35
N GLU A 131 10.64 -4.45 37.92
CA GLU A 131 10.01 -3.29 37.33
C GLU A 131 10.73 -2.94 36.02
N GLY A 132 10.13 -3.31 34.91
CA GLY A 132 10.48 -2.85 33.58
C GLY A 132 9.18 -2.41 32.91
N ASP A 133 9.00 -1.09 32.75
CA ASP A 133 7.83 -0.42 32.20
C ASP A 133 7.64 -0.66 30.68
N GLY A 134 7.72 -1.90 30.25
CA GLY A 134 7.28 -2.37 28.94
C GLY A 134 6.02 -3.19 29.15
N GLU A 135 4.86 -2.55 29.20
CA GLU A 135 3.60 -3.30 29.27
C GLU A 135 3.50 -4.22 28.06
N PRO A 136 3.37 -5.57 28.27
CA PRO A 136 3.02 -6.47 27.18
C PRO A 136 1.64 -6.05 26.67
N PHE A 137 1.46 -6.13 25.37
CA PHE A 137 0.17 -5.93 24.69
C PHE A 137 -0.89 -6.72 25.44
N ARG A 138 -1.53 -6.06 26.41
CA ARG A 138 -2.58 -6.68 27.22
C ARG A 138 -3.77 -6.95 26.31
N ASP A 139 -4.41 -8.06 26.58
CA ASP A 139 -5.72 -8.51 26.14
C ASP A 139 -6.75 -7.40 26.23
N GLY A 140 -6.68 -6.41 25.39
CA GLY A 140 -7.53 -5.26 25.41
C GLY A 140 -8.00 -4.97 23.99
N ALA A 141 -9.26 -4.74 23.84
CA ALA A 141 -9.77 -4.04 22.69
C ALA A 141 -8.87 -2.78 22.48
N PHE A 142 -8.43 -2.56 21.25
CA PHE A 142 -7.68 -1.36 20.89
C PHE A 142 -8.49 -0.14 21.34
N ASP A 143 -7.91 0.65 22.24
CA ASP A 143 -8.56 1.85 22.76
C ASP A 143 -8.44 2.98 21.73
N PHE A 144 -9.51 3.18 20.96
CA PHE A 144 -9.59 4.23 19.97
C PHE A 144 -9.56 5.65 20.60
N ASP A 145 -10.03 5.79 21.84
CA ASP A 145 -10.04 7.09 22.52
C ASP A 145 -8.62 7.49 22.93
N ALA A 146 -7.77 6.52 23.30
CA ALA A 146 -6.36 6.74 23.58
C ALA A 146 -5.54 7.17 22.36
N VAL A 147 -6.02 6.89 21.12
CA VAL A 147 -5.35 7.34 19.88
C VAL A 147 -5.52 8.84 19.69
N GLY A 148 -6.63 9.42 20.12
CA GLY A 148 -6.88 10.87 20.05
C GLY A 148 -5.86 11.69 20.84
N ASP A 149 -5.35 11.15 21.91
CA ASP A 149 -4.36 11.79 22.82
C ASP A 149 -2.91 11.38 22.47
N PHE A 150 -2.71 10.57 21.42
CA PHE A 150 -1.39 10.10 21.04
C PHE A 150 -0.58 11.19 20.34
N ALA A 151 0.26 11.89 21.11
CA ALA A 151 1.19 12.87 20.58
C ALA A 151 2.56 12.21 20.33
N PHE A 152 3.03 12.29 19.10
CA PHE A 152 4.37 11.84 18.74
C PHE A 152 5.13 12.93 18.00
N LYS A 153 6.46 12.90 18.12
CA LYS A 153 7.38 13.76 17.39
C LYS A 153 8.27 12.91 16.51
N THR A 154 8.52 13.34 15.29
CA THR A 154 9.49 12.70 14.40
C THR A 154 10.76 13.55 14.31
N ARG A 155 11.92 12.89 14.23
CA ARG A 155 13.22 13.51 13.93
C ARG A 155 13.91 12.69 12.86
N GLU A 156 14.49 13.37 11.89
CA GLU A 156 15.34 12.78 10.87
C GLU A 156 16.79 12.82 11.30
N ILE A 157 17.50 11.72 11.13
CA ILE A 157 18.92 11.60 11.46
C ILE A 157 19.62 10.96 10.26
N GLU A 158 20.69 11.59 9.79
CA GLU A 158 21.54 11.00 8.75
C GLU A 158 22.54 10.04 9.39
N CYS A 159 22.57 8.80 8.92
CA CYS A 159 23.53 7.80 9.34
C CYS A 159 24.88 8.02 8.64
N SER A 160 25.92 8.32 9.40
CA SER A 160 27.28 8.54 8.89
C SER A 160 28.19 7.31 8.96
N LYS A 161 27.65 6.12 9.21
CA LYS A 161 28.46 4.90 9.47
C LYS A 161 28.99 4.23 8.19
N CYS A 162 28.45 4.57 7.02
CA CYS A 162 28.91 4.06 5.72
C CYS A 162 28.52 5.03 4.60
N ALA A 163 28.97 4.74 3.36
CA ALA A 163 28.72 5.57 2.20
C ALA A 163 27.23 5.67 1.76
N ASN A 164 26.33 4.90 2.36
CA ASN A 164 24.90 4.95 2.02
C ASN A 164 24.17 6.17 2.60
N HIS A 165 24.72 6.80 3.65
CA HIS A 165 24.12 7.98 4.28
C HIS A 165 22.61 7.86 4.47
N CYS A 166 22.16 6.73 5.08
CA CYS A 166 20.74 6.46 5.24
C CYS A 166 20.08 7.55 6.08
N GLU A 167 18.97 8.06 5.58
CA GLU A 167 18.07 8.92 6.33
C GLU A 167 17.21 8.04 7.25
N ILE A 168 17.34 8.24 8.55
CA ILE A 168 16.65 7.46 9.58
C ILE A 168 15.59 8.35 10.22
N ILE A 169 14.36 7.91 10.15
CA ILE A 169 13.24 8.57 10.82
C ILE A 169 13.07 7.94 12.19
N CYS A 170 13.21 8.75 13.22
CA CYS A 170 13.02 8.36 14.62
C CYS A 170 11.70 8.91 15.13
N VAL A 171 10.90 8.08 15.79
CA VAL A 171 9.63 8.46 16.41
C VAL A 171 9.78 8.50 17.91
N TYR A 172 9.36 9.59 18.50
CA TYR A 172 9.43 9.84 19.93
C TYR A 172 8.03 10.06 20.50
N ARG A 173 7.78 9.48 21.66
CA ARG A 173 6.66 9.77 22.53
C ARG A 173 7.21 10.24 23.87
N ASP A 174 6.74 11.38 24.35
CA ASP A 174 7.21 11.98 25.62
C ASP A 174 8.75 12.05 25.75
N ASP A 175 9.40 12.43 24.61
CA ASP A 175 10.85 12.47 24.42
C ASP A 175 11.58 11.11 24.48
N ALA A 176 10.86 10.01 24.68
CA ALA A 176 11.40 8.65 24.55
C ALA A 176 11.30 8.14 23.11
N LEU A 177 12.39 7.55 22.60
CA LEU A 177 12.39 6.92 21.28
C LEU A 177 11.56 5.63 21.36
N ILE A 178 10.49 5.54 20.55
CA ILE A 178 9.62 4.36 20.47
C ILE A 178 9.92 3.49 19.27
N ASP A 179 10.33 4.10 18.13
CA ASP A 179 10.65 3.36 16.92
C ASP A 179 11.58 4.16 16.00
N SER A 180 12.26 3.46 15.09
CA SER A 180 13.06 4.08 14.03
C SER A 180 13.09 3.20 12.77
N TRP A 181 13.07 3.84 11.58
CA TRP A 181 13.16 3.16 10.29
C TRP A 181 13.95 3.98 9.28
N GLY A 182 14.22 3.39 8.11
CA GLY A 182 15.02 4.01 7.04
C GLY A 182 16.46 3.50 6.97
N ASN A 183 16.93 2.79 8.00
CA ASN A 183 18.23 2.13 7.98
C ASN A 183 18.22 0.93 7.00
N ARG A 184 19.30 0.79 6.22
CA ARG A 184 19.49 -0.35 5.28
C ARG A 184 20.30 -1.49 5.88
N CYS A 185 20.79 -1.34 7.09
CA CYS A 185 21.56 -2.36 7.82
C CYS A 185 21.47 -2.12 9.32
N ASP A 186 21.81 -3.13 10.11
CA ASP A 186 21.76 -3.08 11.58
C ASP A 186 22.68 -2.01 12.19
N GLN A 187 23.74 -1.59 11.49
CA GLN A 187 24.63 -0.53 11.98
C GLN A 187 23.95 0.83 12.05
N GLY A 188 22.95 1.08 11.20
CA GLY A 188 22.16 2.30 11.19
C GLY A 188 20.99 2.28 12.17
N ALA A 189 20.68 1.15 12.77
CA ALA A 189 19.58 1.04 13.72
C ALA A 189 19.79 1.94 14.93
N VAL A 190 18.84 2.82 15.19
CA VAL A 190 18.75 3.63 16.41
C VAL A 190 17.86 2.84 17.36
N LYS A 191 18.46 2.34 18.45
CA LYS A 191 17.73 1.58 19.47
C LYS A 191 17.15 2.52 20.49
N ALA A 192 15.92 2.26 20.93
CA ALA A 192 15.38 2.89 22.12
C ALA A 192 16.35 2.63 23.29
N GLY A 193 16.76 3.68 23.96
CA GLY A 193 17.59 3.54 25.16
C GLY A 193 16.82 2.72 26.19
N ARG A 194 17.47 1.70 26.74
CA ARG A 194 16.98 0.99 27.91
C ARG A 194 17.07 1.87 29.10
#